data_d555a2a3d16a8eec96fcdb90b2df8eab
#
_entry.id   d555a2a3d16a8eec96fcdb90b2df8eab
#
_cell.length_a   1.000
_cell.length_b   1.000
_cell.length_c   1.000
_cell.angle_alpha   90.00
_cell.angle_beta   90.00
_cell.angle_gamma   90.00
#
_symmetry.space_group_name_H-M   'P 1'
#
loop_
_entity.id
_entity.type
_entity.pdbx_description
1 polymer ?
#
loop_
_entity_poly.entity_id
_entity_poly.type
_entity_poly.pdbx_seq_one_letter_code
_entity_poly.pdbx_strand_id
1 'polypeptide(L)'
;MPALCSTIRTLEKLAKDDVSSMAILGRSIMHDNALTSRILRVANSAIYNKGISPVTTVSRAAVVLGFDTIRNICITAKLLSSLLESKNLAPSVYQRLLKLMAQAFQAAMLAKMMLDGYDEELQEEAFIAALLYHLGESAFWSMGAELAEELDSALSAESDAVNRLNLVCEALGASFNQLSQGLARSWGLGELLCKSLSNPDERTPEIRSIFLANKLSEALAGSALKPEELERRLKQAADMLQLDTDEFRGRVLRCSNATVKLAEAYGAKVLIEYLPDTEQLLPQERVAEVVVREANLAFQLKKLRELTGFAVEKTDFNKVVTTALEGILEGIGLDRCAVLLLSPSRRMLQPRIALGDDAEEMKNDFILELEGRGTLLRDCIENQKLAWQGEGADKAVLGEQLARKVPASGFMLAPLKVDNKVIGVYYADKASSGRDIHPEDFDSFGHFVQLANICFSVAFRH
;
A
#
# COMPACT_ATOMS: atom_id res chain seq x y z
N MET A 1 -24.97 20.12 21.35
CA MET A 1 -25.28 20.43 19.94
C MET A 1 -25.44 21.92 19.63
N PRO A 2 -26.13 22.79 20.42
CA PRO A 2 -26.20 24.22 20.08
C PRO A 2 -24.85 24.92 19.93
N ALA A 3 -23.88 24.57 20.77
CA ALA A 3 -22.52 25.14 20.71
C ALA A 3 -21.76 24.78 19.41
N LEU A 4 -21.88 23.56 18.91
CA LEU A 4 -21.29 23.13 17.65
C LEU A 4 -21.92 23.85 16.45
N CYS A 5 -23.26 23.93 16.41
CA CYS A 5 -24.00 24.64 15.38
C CYS A 5 -23.64 26.13 15.34
N SER A 6 -23.57 26.79 16.51
CA SER A 6 -23.19 28.22 16.59
C SER A 6 -21.74 28.46 16.11
N THR A 7 -20.84 27.54 16.41
CA THR A 7 -19.43 27.64 16.01
C THR A 7 -19.27 27.43 14.52
N ILE A 8 -19.90 26.40 13.96
CA ILE A 8 -19.85 26.13 12.50
C ILE A 8 -20.45 27.32 11.73
N ARG A 9 -21.63 27.85 12.16
CA ARG A 9 -22.22 29.05 11.55
C ARG A 9 -21.35 30.30 11.66
N THR A 10 -20.61 30.44 12.76
CA THR A 10 -19.69 31.59 12.93
C THR A 10 -18.50 31.43 11.97
N LEU A 11 -17.96 30.23 11.85
CA LEU A 11 -16.86 29.94 10.93
C LEU A 11 -17.28 30.06 9.46
N GLU A 12 -18.50 29.64 9.10
CA GLU A 12 -19.04 29.84 7.73
C GLU A 12 -19.27 31.32 7.39
N LYS A 13 -19.79 32.11 8.34
CA LYS A 13 -19.91 33.57 8.13
C LYS A 13 -18.55 34.21 7.92
N LEU A 14 -17.53 33.75 8.64
CA LEU A 14 -16.17 34.25 8.52
C LEU A 14 -15.51 33.83 7.20
N ALA A 15 -15.93 32.70 6.61
CA ALA A 15 -15.38 32.20 5.37
C ALA A 15 -15.96 32.86 4.10
N LYS A 16 -17.13 33.50 4.18
CA LYS A 16 -17.80 34.14 3.04
C LYS A 16 -17.38 35.59 2.78
N ASP A 17 -16.59 36.20 3.66
CA ASP A 17 -16.16 37.61 3.59
C ASP A 17 -14.64 37.72 3.45
N ASP A 18 -14.15 37.91 2.24
CA ASP A 18 -12.73 37.78 1.85
C ASP A 18 -11.72 38.72 2.53
N VAL A 19 -12.08 39.88 2.98
CA VAL A 19 -11.11 40.90 3.47
C VAL A 19 -11.31 41.27 4.95
N SER A 20 -12.53 41.31 5.44
CA SER A 20 -12.81 41.55 6.85
C SER A 20 -12.61 40.31 7.72
N SER A 21 -12.61 39.13 7.11
CA SER A 21 -12.57 37.84 7.77
C SER A 21 -11.22 37.53 8.44
N MET A 22 -10.09 37.93 7.87
CA MET A 22 -8.76 37.69 8.45
C MET A 22 -8.57 38.41 9.79
N ALA A 23 -9.02 39.67 9.92
CA ALA A 23 -8.91 40.41 11.16
C ALA A 23 -9.89 39.93 12.22
N ILE A 24 -11.07 39.45 11.81
CA ILE A 24 -12.10 38.92 12.72
C ILE A 24 -11.72 37.50 13.16
N LEU A 25 -11.28 36.65 12.26
CA LEU A 25 -10.78 35.33 12.57
C LEU A 25 -9.56 35.40 13.48
N GLY A 26 -8.58 36.24 13.15
CA GLY A 26 -7.39 36.46 13.96
C GLY A 26 -7.71 36.91 15.39
N ARG A 27 -8.70 37.80 15.55
CA ARG A 27 -9.18 38.22 16.88
C ARG A 27 -9.90 37.06 17.62
N SER A 28 -10.77 36.34 16.97
CA SER A 28 -11.48 35.23 17.57
C SER A 28 -10.53 34.09 17.98
N ILE A 29 -9.48 33.82 17.18
CA ILE A 29 -8.46 32.83 17.48
C ILE A 29 -7.58 33.29 18.65
N MET A 30 -7.13 34.57 18.68
CA MET A 30 -6.26 35.10 19.74
C MET A 30 -6.92 35.11 21.13
N HIS A 31 -8.24 35.08 21.20
CA HIS A 31 -8.98 34.98 22.47
C HIS A 31 -9.15 33.51 22.94
N ASP A 32 -8.83 32.51 22.11
CA ASP A 32 -8.86 31.10 22.48
C ASP A 32 -7.43 30.54 22.52
N ASN A 33 -6.86 30.49 23.70
CA ASN A 33 -5.48 30.00 23.91
C ASN A 33 -5.27 28.57 23.41
N ALA A 34 -6.29 27.71 23.51
CA ALA A 34 -6.20 26.32 23.04
C ALA A 34 -6.16 26.27 21.50
N LEU A 35 -7.00 27.06 20.85
CA LEU A 35 -7.05 27.16 19.39
C LEU A 35 -5.78 27.80 18.83
N THR A 36 -5.31 28.90 19.43
CA THR A 36 -4.03 29.53 19.08
C THR A 36 -2.87 28.54 19.16
N SER A 37 -2.77 27.81 20.27
CA SER A 37 -1.72 26.80 20.46
C SER A 37 -1.78 25.69 19.41
N ARG A 38 -2.97 25.24 19.02
CA ARG A 38 -3.15 24.23 17.97
C ARG A 38 -2.72 24.73 16.61
N ILE A 39 -3.12 25.95 16.21
CA ILE A 39 -2.74 26.57 14.94
C ILE A 39 -1.21 26.72 14.85
N LEU A 40 -0.57 27.24 15.89
CA LEU A 40 0.88 27.39 15.91
C LEU A 40 1.61 26.02 15.85
N ARG A 41 1.07 24.99 16.48
CA ARG A 41 1.62 23.63 16.45
C ARG A 41 1.49 23.03 15.07
N VAL A 42 0.37 23.18 14.40
CA VAL A 42 0.18 22.71 13.01
C VAL A 42 1.10 23.49 12.07
N ALA A 43 1.18 24.80 12.19
CA ALA A 43 2.07 25.63 11.37
C ALA A 43 3.56 25.26 11.54
N ASN A 44 3.95 24.78 12.71
CA ASN A 44 5.32 24.31 12.97
C ASN A 44 5.52 22.81 12.74
N SER A 45 4.50 22.08 12.31
CA SER A 45 4.67 20.66 11.98
C SER A 45 5.52 20.47 10.72
N ALA A 46 6.21 19.33 10.63
CA ALA A 46 7.05 18.99 9.47
C ALA A 46 6.28 18.95 8.13
N ILE A 47 4.96 18.88 8.19
CA ILE A 47 4.08 18.88 7.00
C ILE A 47 4.05 20.29 6.36
N TYR A 48 3.97 21.34 7.17
CA TYR A 48 3.79 22.71 6.70
C TYR A 48 5.08 23.55 6.81
N ASN A 49 5.92 23.31 7.82
CA ASN A 49 7.19 24.02 8.01
C ASN A 49 8.38 23.16 7.60
N LYS A 50 8.81 23.26 6.34
CA LYS A 50 9.93 22.51 5.76
C LYS A 50 11.31 23.09 6.14
N GLY A 51 11.53 23.43 7.42
CA GLY A 51 12.85 23.88 7.90
C GLY A 51 13.08 25.39 7.87
N ILE A 52 12.03 26.21 7.71
CA ILE A 52 12.04 27.66 7.85
C ILE A 52 11.87 28.01 9.34
N SER A 53 12.29 29.19 9.75
CA SER A 53 12.22 29.67 11.14
C SER A 53 10.86 29.39 11.82
N PRO A 54 10.82 29.14 13.14
CA PRO A 54 9.60 28.82 13.87
C PRO A 54 8.50 29.88 13.70
N VAL A 55 7.28 29.43 13.49
CA VAL A 55 6.08 30.28 13.40
C VAL A 55 5.60 30.56 14.83
N THR A 56 5.68 31.81 15.26
CA THR A 56 5.36 32.24 16.64
C THR A 56 4.08 33.07 16.74
N THR A 57 3.50 33.49 15.62
CA THR A 57 2.29 34.33 15.59
C THR A 57 1.22 33.72 14.70
N VAL A 58 -0.05 33.96 15.02
CA VAL A 58 -1.20 33.51 14.21
C VAL A 58 -1.19 34.14 12.83
N SER A 59 -0.78 35.41 12.72
CA SER A 59 -0.68 36.09 11.43
C SER A 59 0.36 35.42 10.52
N ARG A 60 1.50 34.99 11.07
CA ARG A 60 2.51 34.27 10.32
C ARG A 60 2.07 32.83 9.99
N ALA A 61 1.33 32.20 10.91
CA ALA A 61 0.69 30.91 10.63
C ALA A 61 -0.29 31.01 9.46
N ALA A 62 -1.06 32.09 9.36
CA ALA A 62 -1.99 32.32 8.25
C ALA A 62 -1.26 32.47 6.89
N VAL A 63 -0.08 33.05 6.88
CA VAL A 63 0.75 33.14 5.66
C VAL A 63 1.33 31.78 5.26
N VAL A 64 1.70 30.95 6.24
CA VAL A 64 2.30 29.62 6.00
C VAL A 64 1.27 28.56 5.65
N LEU A 65 0.12 28.58 6.33
CA LEU A 65 -0.92 27.58 6.22
C LEU A 65 -1.99 27.92 5.17
N GLY A 66 -2.15 29.20 4.85
CA GLY A 66 -3.33 29.68 4.15
C GLY A 66 -4.56 29.82 5.08
N PHE A 67 -5.55 30.57 4.59
CA PHE A 67 -6.76 30.87 5.36
C PHE A 67 -7.64 29.64 5.56
N ASP A 68 -7.84 28.85 4.50
CA ASP A 68 -8.69 27.68 4.49
C ASP A 68 -8.16 26.58 5.41
N THR A 69 -6.85 26.35 5.43
CA THR A 69 -6.24 25.42 6.38
C THR A 69 -6.48 25.86 7.83
N ILE A 70 -6.39 27.14 8.15
CA ILE A 70 -6.71 27.66 9.49
C ILE A 70 -8.19 27.44 9.81
N ARG A 71 -9.08 27.72 8.87
CA ARG A 71 -10.52 27.46 9.02
C ARG A 71 -10.78 26.00 9.37
N ASN A 72 -10.14 25.08 8.65
CA ASN A 72 -10.27 23.64 8.88
C ASN A 72 -9.74 23.21 10.24
N ILE A 73 -8.59 23.77 10.65
CA ILE A 73 -8.06 23.54 12.01
C ILE A 73 -9.10 23.98 13.05
N CYS A 74 -9.73 25.14 12.87
CA CYS A 74 -10.72 25.67 13.80
C CYS A 74 -11.98 24.79 13.86
N ILE A 75 -12.50 24.37 12.69
CA ILE A 75 -13.68 23.48 12.60
C ILE A 75 -13.37 22.14 13.26
N THR A 76 -12.25 21.51 12.87
CA THR A 76 -11.84 20.21 13.39
C THR A 76 -11.60 20.28 14.90
N ALA A 77 -10.88 21.29 15.38
CA ALA A 77 -10.59 21.47 16.80
C ALA A 77 -11.86 21.65 17.63
N LYS A 78 -12.82 22.41 17.11
CA LYS A 78 -14.07 22.68 17.82
C LYS A 78 -15.01 21.47 17.79
N LEU A 79 -15.07 20.75 16.66
CA LEU A 79 -15.79 19.49 16.56
C LEU A 79 -15.25 18.49 17.59
N LEU A 80 -13.94 18.28 17.62
CA LEU A 80 -13.27 17.40 18.57
C LEU A 80 -13.56 17.80 20.02
N SER A 81 -13.40 19.07 20.37
CA SER A 81 -13.65 19.53 21.73
C SER A 81 -15.11 19.34 22.13
N SER A 82 -16.06 19.69 21.25
CA SER A 82 -17.50 19.58 21.52
C SER A 82 -17.95 18.13 21.72
N LEU A 83 -17.38 17.20 20.98
CA LEU A 83 -17.71 15.77 21.07
C LEU A 83 -17.02 15.08 22.25
N LEU A 84 -15.77 15.47 22.55
CA LEU A 84 -15.00 14.91 23.68
C LEU A 84 -15.40 15.48 25.06
N GLU A 85 -15.99 16.67 25.09
CA GLU A 85 -16.48 17.30 26.34
C GLU A 85 -17.82 16.73 26.84
N SER A 86 -18.43 15.78 26.12
CA SER A 86 -19.64 15.07 26.54
C SER A 86 -19.34 14.17 27.75
N LYS A 87 -19.41 14.72 28.94
CA LYS A 87 -18.97 14.11 30.22
C LYS A 87 -19.81 12.94 30.73
N ASN A 88 -20.91 12.57 30.06
CA ASN A 88 -21.89 11.58 30.55
C ASN A 88 -22.13 10.45 29.54
N LEU A 89 -21.13 10.06 28.73
CA LEU A 89 -21.27 8.94 27.81
C LEU A 89 -20.88 7.63 28.51
N ALA A 90 -21.63 6.56 28.24
CA ALA A 90 -21.19 5.22 28.59
C ALA A 90 -19.84 4.90 27.89
N PRO A 91 -18.93 4.15 28.51
CA PRO A 91 -17.60 3.87 27.94
C PRO A 91 -17.63 3.28 26.54
N SER A 92 -18.57 2.39 26.23
CA SER A 92 -18.73 1.77 24.91
C SER A 92 -19.16 2.79 23.85
N VAL A 93 -20.13 3.65 24.17
CA VAL A 93 -20.59 4.74 23.30
C VAL A 93 -19.48 5.75 23.04
N TYR A 94 -18.70 6.07 24.07
CA TYR A 94 -17.54 6.96 23.94
C TYR A 94 -16.47 6.38 23.03
N GLN A 95 -16.14 5.10 23.18
CA GLN A 95 -15.20 4.40 22.29
C GLN A 95 -15.69 4.36 20.84
N ARG A 96 -16.99 4.11 20.62
CA ARG A 96 -17.60 4.15 19.29
C ARG A 96 -17.47 5.53 18.66
N LEU A 97 -17.72 6.57 19.44
CA LEU A 97 -17.57 7.95 18.98
C LEU A 97 -16.11 8.28 18.61
N LEU A 98 -15.13 7.85 19.41
CA LEU A 98 -13.70 8.04 19.11
C LEU A 98 -13.28 7.32 17.82
N LYS A 99 -13.74 6.08 17.63
CA LYS A 99 -13.50 5.33 16.39
C LYS A 99 -14.08 6.06 15.18
N LEU A 100 -15.33 6.49 15.27
CA LEU A 100 -15.99 7.23 14.18
C LEU A 100 -15.26 8.53 13.84
N MET A 101 -14.78 9.25 14.86
CA MET A 101 -14.01 10.49 14.66
C MET A 101 -12.64 10.23 14.04
N ALA A 102 -11.95 9.17 14.45
CA ALA A 102 -10.69 8.76 13.85
C ALA A 102 -10.86 8.38 12.36
N GLN A 103 -11.92 7.62 12.06
CA GLN A 103 -12.29 7.27 10.67
C GLN A 103 -12.61 8.51 9.84
N ALA A 104 -13.40 9.44 10.37
CA ALA A 104 -13.75 10.68 9.68
C ALA A 104 -12.51 11.55 9.40
N PHE A 105 -11.58 11.61 10.34
CA PHE A 105 -10.33 12.34 10.17
C PHE A 105 -9.41 11.69 9.11
N GLN A 106 -9.30 10.36 9.14
CA GLN A 106 -8.58 9.61 8.10
C GLN A 106 -9.23 9.80 6.71
N ALA A 107 -10.56 9.73 6.64
CA ALA A 107 -11.29 9.95 5.38
C ALA A 107 -11.07 11.37 4.83
N ALA A 108 -11.04 12.38 5.69
CA ALA A 108 -10.76 13.76 5.28
C ALA A 108 -9.37 13.90 4.65
N MET A 109 -8.35 13.29 5.24
CA MET A 109 -7.00 13.27 4.70
C MET A 109 -6.90 12.52 3.37
N LEU A 110 -7.60 11.38 3.26
CA LEU A 110 -7.66 10.61 2.02
C LEU A 110 -8.38 11.37 0.90
N ALA A 111 -9.52 12.03 1.20
CA ALA A 111 -10.24 12.83 0.21
C ALA A 111 -9.37 13.98 -0.34
N LYS A 112 -8.66 14.68 0.53
CA LYS A 112 -7.70 15.72 0.14
C LYS A 112 -6.57 15.14 -0.73
N MET A 113 -5.99 14.01 -0.35
CA MET A 113 -4.93 13.34 -1.11
C MET A 113 -5.41 12.87 -2.50
N MET A 114 -6.64 12.37 -2.61
CA MET A 114 -7.21 11.95 -3.89
C MET A 114 -7.46 13.10 -4.86
N LEU A 115 -7.53 14.34 -4.38
CA LEU A 115 -7.67 15.55 -5.19
C LEU A 115 -6.34 16.30 -5.35
N ASP A 116 -5.21 15.64 -5.10
CA ASP A 116 -3.89 16.20 -5.38
C ASP A 116 -3.81 16.55 -6.89
N GLY A 117 -3.45 17.82 -7.18
CA GLY A 117 -3.47 18.36 -8.54
C GLY A 117 -4.70 19.20 -8.90
N TYR A 118 -5.75 19.22 -8.08
CA TYR A 118 -6.85 20.19 -8.16
C TYR A 118 -6.50 21.46 -7.36
N ASP A 119 -7.35 22.50 -7.50
CA ASP A 119 -7.14 23.72 -6.74
C ASP A 119 -7.26 23.49 -5.22
N GLU A 120 -6.57 24.31 -4.46
CA GLU A 120 -6.45 24.14 -3.00
C GLU A 120 -7.81 24.33 -2.30
N GLU A 121 -8.67 25.21 -2.81
CA GLU A 121 -10.00 25.47 -2.26
C GLU A 121 -10.89 24.21 -2.36
N LEU A 122 -10.88 23.53 -3.50
CA LEU A 122 -11.62 22.28 -3.70
C LEU A 122 -11.10 21.14 -2.80
N GLN A 123 -9.77 21.03 -2.65
CA GLN A 123 -9.15 20.05 -1.76
C GLN A 123 -9.60 20.27 -0.29
N GLU A 124 -9.64 21.52 0.14
CA GLU A 124 -10.04 21.89 1.51
C GLU A 124 -11.56 21.69 1.72
N GLU A 125 -12.38 22.02 0.73
CA GLU A 125 -13.83 21.76 0.79
C GLU A 125 -14.12 20.26 0.87
N ALA A 126 -13.40 19.44 0.08
CA ALA A 126 -13.52 17.99 0.13
C ALA A 126 -13.04 17.40 1.47
N PHE A 127 -11.97 17.96 2.06
CA PHE A 127 -11.52 17.59 3.40
C PHE A 127 -12.64 17.81 4.44
N ILE A 128 -13.28 19.00 4.45
CA ILE A 128 -14.38 19.29 5.38
C ILE A 128 -15.57 18.37 5.12
N ALA A 129 -15.95 18.19 3.86
CA ALA A 129 -17.08 17.35 3.51
C ALA A 129 -16.86 15.89 3.94
N ALA A 130 -15.66 15.34 3.76
CA ALA A 130 -15.32 14.00 4.23
C ALA A 130 -15.30 13.90 5.76
N LEU A 131 -14.77 14.91 6.45
CA LEU A 131 -14.74 14.97 7.91
C LEU A 131 -16.15 14.98 8.52
N LEU A 132 -17.09 15.66 7.86
CA LEU A 132 -18.49 15.81 8.32
C LEU A 132 -19.44 14.76 7.73
N TYR A 133 -18.95 13.83 6.93
CA TYR A 133 -19.78 12.84 6.25
C TYR A 133 -20.66 12.02 7.20
N HIS A 134 -20.13 11.64 8.36
CA HIS A 134 -20.82 10.91 9.42
C HIS A 134 -21.36 11.82 10.55
N LEU A 135 -21.65 13.08 10.23
CA LEU A 135 -22.08 14.06 11.24
C LEU A 135 -23.34 13.63 11.99
N GLY A 136 -24.32 13.04 11.31
CA GLY A 136 -25.56 12.56 11.94
C GLY A 136 -25.32 11.47 12.97
N GLU A 137 -24.47 10.52 12.65
CA GLU A 137 -24.07 9.46 13.56
C GLU A 137 -23.27 10.01 14.76
N SER A 138 -22.27 10.85 14.49
CA SER A 138 -21.48 11.52 15.54
C SER A 138 -22.36 12.35 16.48
N ALA A 139 -23.35 13.04 15.90
CA ALA A 139 -24.32 13.82 16.64
C ALA A 139 -25.17 12.96 17.58
N PHE A 140 -25.68 11.84 17.10
CA PHE A 140 -26.47 10.89 17.86
C PHE A 140 -25.68 10.34 19.05
N TRP A 141 -24.52 9.76 18.81
CA TRP A 141 -23.66 9.19 19.86
C TRP A 141 -23.24 10.23 20.91
N SER A 142 -23.03 11.49 20.52
CA SER A 142 -22.62 12.55 21.45
C SER A 142 -23.73 13.04 22.38
N MET A 143 -25.00 12.70 22.13
CA MET A 143 -26.10 13.09 22.99
C MET A 143 -26.17 12.31 24.32
N GLY A 144 -25.58 11.09 24.37
CA GLY A 144 -25.40 10.32 25.60
C GLY A 144 -26.73 9.95 26.30
N ALA A 145 -27.78 9.72 25.52
CA ALA A 145 -29.05 9.32 26.05
C ALA A 145 -29.14 7.79 26.20
N GLU A 146 -30.05 7.29 27.04
CA GLU A 146 -30.33 5.85 27.23
C GLU A 146 -30.51 5.12 25.89
N LEU A 147 -31.22 5.76 24.94
CA LEU A 147 -31.37 5.25 23.58
C LEU A 147 -30.04 4.98 22.87
N ALA A 148 -29.00 5.77 23.13
CA ALA A 148 -27.68 5.54 22.54
C ALA A 148 -27.00 4.28 23.12
N GLU A 149 -27.17 4.02 24.40
CA GLU A 149 -26.62 2.84 25.05
C GLU A 149 -27.35 1.56 24.62
N GLU A 150 -28.66 1.60 24.48
CA GLU A 150 -29.48 0.51 23.97
C GLU A 150 -29.11 0.18 22.53
N LEU A 151 -29.03 1.19 21.67
CA LEU A 151 -28.67 0.99 20.28
C LEU A 151 -27.20 0.52 20.13
N ASP A 152 -26.28 1.01 20.95
CA ASP A 152 -24.87 0.54 20.94
C ASP A 152 -24.79 -0.95 21.29
N SER A 153 -25.54 -1.37 22.30
CA SER A 153 -25.61 -2.77 22.71
C SER A 153 -26.19 -3.65 21.59
N ALA A 154 -27.29 -3.22 20.97
CA ALA A 154 -27.94 -3.94 19.88
C ALA A 154 -27.02 -4.07 18.65
N LEU A 155 -26.36 -2.97 18.24
CA LEU A 155 -25.44 -2.95 17.12
C LEU A 155 -24.15 -3.77 17.38
N SER A 156 -23.73 -3.89 18.63
CA SER A 156 -22.55 -4.69 19.00
C SER A 156 -22.83 -6.20 18.94
N ALA A 157 -24.09 -6.59 19.15
CA ALA A 157 -24.53 -7.99 19.07
C ALA A 157 -24.85 -8.46 17.63
N GLU A 158 -25.08 -7.51 16.70
CA GLU A 158 -25.49 -7.80 15.32
C GLU A 158 -24.30 -7.70 14.36
N SER A 159 -24.10 -8.74 13.55
CA SER A 159 -23.01 -8.80 12.55
C SER A 159 -23.46 -8.48 11.12
N ASP A 160 -24.75 -8.65 10.82
CA ASP A 160 -25.30 -8.42 9.49
C ASP A 160 -25.55 -6.91 9.25
N ALA A 161 -25.04 -6.41 8.11
CA ALA A 161 -25.10 -4.98 7.77
C ALA A 161 -26.54 -4.50 7.53
N VAL A 162 -27.42 -5.34 6.98
CA VAL A 162 -28.81 -4.98 6.69
C VAL A 162 -29.59 -4.91 7.99
N ASN A 163 -29.39 -5.88 8.89
CA ASN A 163 -30.02 -5.89 10.20
C ASN A 163 -29.57 -4.70 11.04
N ARG A 164 -28.28 -4.35 11.01
CA ARG A 164 -27.77 -3.13 11.68
C ARG A 164 -28.43 -1.86 11.17
N LEU A 165 -28.65 -1.74 9.86
CA LEU A 165 -29.37 -0.60 9.28
C LEU A 165 -30.82 -0.56 9.77
N ASN A 166 -31.50 -1.71 9.82
CA ASN A 166 -32.88 -1.81 10.32
C ASN A 166 -32.98 -1.37 11.77
N LEU A 167 -32.07 -1.85 12.64
CA LEU A 167 -32.01 -1.43 14.05
C LEU A 167 -31.88 0.09 14.20
N VAL A 168 -31.01 0.72 13.39
CA VAL A 168 -30.88 2.18 13.37
C VAL A 168 -32.17 2.86 12.94
N CYS A 169 -32.79 2.38 11.86
CA CYS A 169 -34.04 2.94 11.33
C CYS A 169 -35.22 2.76 12.30
N GLU A 170 -35.30 1.63 13.01
CA GLU A 170 -36.29 1.39 14.04
C GLU A 170 -36.13 2.34 15.25
N ALA A 171 -34.87 2.52 15.70
CA ALA A 171 -34.57 3.37 16.85
C ALA A 171 -34.76 4.88 16.57
N LEU A 172 -34.42 5.34 15.36
CA LEU A 172 -34.34 6.75 15.00
C LEU A 172 -35.45 7.24 14.06
N GLY A 173 -36.18 6.34 13.42
CA GLY A 173 -37.10 6.64 12.31
C GLY A 173 -36.39 7.06 11.02
N ALA A 174 -35.06 7.01 10.97
CA ALA A 174 -34.24 7.38 9.82
C ALA A 174 -32.86 6.71 9.89
N SER A 175 -32.16 6.61 8.77
CA SER A 175 -30.77 6.18 8.76
C SER A 175 -29.82 7.29 9.23
N PHE A 176 -28.62 6.94 9.69
CA PHE A 176 -27.59 7.94 10.03
C PHE A 176 -27.22 8.85 8.85
N ASN A 177 -27.26 8.32 7.61
CA ASN A 177 -27.03 9.13 6.42
C ASN A 177 -28.15 10.18 6.23
N GLN A 178 -29.41 9.80 6.36
CA GLN A 178 -30.54 10.74 6.31
C GLN A 178 -30.43 11.80 7.41
N LEU A 179 -29.99 11.42 8.60
CA LEU A 179 -29.74 12.36 9.69
C LEU A 179 -28.59 13.32 9.33
N SER A 180 -27.48 12.81 8.76
CA SER A 180 -26.38 13.66 8.25
C SER A 180 -26.86 14.65 7.19
N GLN A 181 -27.69 14.20 6.23
CA GLN A 181 -28.28 15.07 5.19
C GLN A 181 -29.16 16.17 5.79
N GLY A 182 -30.02 15.80 6.74
CA GLY A 182 -30.88 16.77 7.44
C GLY A 182 -30.08 17.84 8.17
N LEU A 183 -29.05 17.43 8.91
CA LEU A 183 -28.16 18.34 9.62
C LEU A 183 -27.34 19.22 8.66
N ALA A 184 -26.77 18.63 7.60
CA ALA A 184 -25.99 19.37 6.62
C ALA A 184 -26.81 20.49 5.95
N ARG A 185 -28.04 20.19 5.53
CA ARG A 185 -28.97 21.19 4.94
C ARG A 185 -29.41 22.22 5.96
N SER A 186 -29.84 21.78 7.15
CA SER A 186 -30.33 22.66 8.21
C SER A 186 -29.28 23.64 8.70
N TRP A 187 -28.01 23.23 8.71
CA TRP A 187 -26.90 24.03 9.19
C TRP A 187 -26.15 24.77 8.09
N GLY A 188 -26.45 24.49 6.80
CA GLY A 188 -25.81 25.12 5.66
C GLY A 188 -24.36 24.74 5.55
N LEU A 189 -24.00 23.46 5.68
CA LEU A 189 -22.61 22.97 5.76
C LEU A 189 -21.92 22.81 4.40
N GLY A 190 -22.33 23.58 3.41
CA GLY A 190 -21.77 23.55 2.07
C GLY A 190 -22.51 22.63 1.11
N GLU A 191 -22.42 22.99 -0.17
CA GLU A 191 -23.14 22.26 -1.23
C GLU A 191 -22.49 20.92 -1.51
N LEU A 192 -21.15 20.84 -1.46
CA LEU A 192 -20.38 19.63 -1.74
C LEU A 192 -20.71 18.51 -0.74
N LEU A 193 -20.82 18.81 0.57
CA LEU A 193 -21.24 17.84 1.57
C LEU A 193 -22.68 17.37 1.30
N CYS A 194 -23.59 18.29 1.03
CA CYS A 194 -24.99 17.95 0.76
C CYS A 194 -25.13 17.04 -0.46
N LYS A 195 -24.39 17.29 -1.54
CA LYS A 195 -24.35 16.48 -2.75
C LYS A 195 -23.73 15.10 -2.49
N SER A 196 -22.60 15.05 -1.81
CA SER A 196 -21.91 13.78 -1.50
C SER A 196 -22.75 12.83 -0.64
N LEU A 197 -23.59 13.36 0.25
CA LEU A 197 -24.54 12.59 1.06
C LEU A 197 -25.77 12.14 0.30
N SER A 198 -26.25 12.94 -0.67
CA SER A 198 -27.51 12.70 -1.39
C SER A 198 -27.32 11.85 -2.64
N ASN A 199 -26.25 12.06 -3.38
CA ASN A 199 -25.94 11.43 -4.66
C ASN A 199 -24.53 10.85 -4.67
N PRO A 200 -24.23 9.80 -3.89
CA PRO A 200 -22.89 9.22 -3.82
C PRO A 200 -22.42 8.62 -5.16
N ASP A 201 -23.35 8.35 -6.08
CA ASP A 201 -23.08 7.83 -7.42
C ASP A 201 -22.78 8.94 -8.46
N GLU A 202 -22.85 10.21 -8.07
CA GLU A 202 -22.47 11.30 -8.95
C GLU A 202 -21.01 11.19 -9.34
N ARG A 203 -20.72 11.33 -10.64
CA ARG A 203 -19.40 10.99 -11.22
C ARG A 203 -18.37 12.13 -11.15
N THR A 204 -18.65 13.19 -10.42
CA THR A 204 -17.67 14.26 -10.27
C THR A 204 -16.50 13.78 -9.37
N PRO A 205 -15.26 14.16 -9.70
CA PRO A 205 -14.07 13.68 -8.97
C PRO A 205 -14.15 13.95 -7.47
N GLU A 206 -14.63 15.12 -7.08
CA GLU A 206 -14.73 15.54 -5.68
C GLU A 206 -15.74 14.69 -4.89
N ILE A 207 -16.93 14.43 -5.44
CA ILE A 207 -17.97 13.62 -4.77
C ILE A 207 -17.49 12.17 -4.65
N ARG A 208 -16.89 11.62 -5.71
CA ARG A 208 -16.34 10.27 -5.70
C ARG A 208 -15.16 10.15 -4.71
N SER A 209 -14.29 11.16 -4.65
CA SER A 209 -13.17 11.17 -3.68
C SER A 209 -13.69 11.15 -2.24
N ILE A 210 -14.68 11.97 -1.91
CA ILE A 210 -15.30 11.98 -0.57
C ILE A 210 -15.91 10.62 -0.25
N PHE A 211 -16.68 10.04 -1.15
CA PHE A 211 -17.33 8.74 -0.96
C PHE A 211 -16.30 7.62 -0.79
N LEU A 212 -15.33 7.52 -1.71
CA LEU A 212 -14.32 6.47 -1.67
C LEU A 212 -13.38 6.63 -0.47
N ALA A 213 -13.04 7.85 -0.08
CA ALA A 213 -12.23 8.11 1.11
C ALA A 213 -12.91 7.60 2.39
N ASN A 214 -14.22 7.84 2.54
CA ASN A 214 -14.98 7.33 3.68
C ASN A 214 -15.05 5.80 3.66
N LYS A 215 -15.34 5.20 2.49
CA LYS A 215 -15.39 3.74 2.35
C LYS A 215 -14.04 3.07 2.58
N LEU A 216 -12.96 3.68 2.13
CA LEU A 216 -11.61 3.19 2.36
C LEU A 216 -11.21 3.31 3.84
N SER A 217 -11.55 4.43 4.48
CA SER A 217 -11.32 4.62 5.92
C SER A 217 -12.12 3.62 6.77
N GLU A 218 -13.38 3.33 6.43
CA GLU A 218 -14.17 2.28 7.06
C GLU A 218 -13.50 0.90 6.91
N ALA A 219 -13.02 0.58 5.70
CA ALA A 219 -12.35 -0.69 5.41
C ALA A 219 -11.03 -0.84 6.19
N LEU A 220 -10.26 0.24 6.31
CA LEU A 220 -9.00 0.26 7.05
C LEU A 220 -9.20 0.14 8.57
N ALA A 221 -10.27 0.69 9.13
CA ALA A 221 -10.53 0.67 10.57
C ALA A 221 -11.20 -0.63 11.07
N GLY A 222 -11.70 -1.44 10.16
CA GLY A 222 -12.42 -2.67 10.50
C GLY A 222 -11.48 -3.84 10.70
N SER A 223 -11.23 -4.24 11.93
CA SER A 223 -10.54 -5.50 12.26
C SER A 223 -11.30 -6.77 11.84
N ALA A 224 -12.54 -6.64 11.38
CA ALA A 224 -13.42 -7.75 10.97
C ALA A 224 -13.75 -7.73 9.45
N LEU A 225 -13.29 -6.75 8.69
CA LEU A 225 -13.54 -6.72 7.24
C LEU A 225 -12.59 -7.67 6.53
N LYS A 226 -13.16 -8.41 5.60
CA LYS A 226 -12.40 -9.35 4.76
C LYS A 226 -11.33 -8.58 3.99
N PRO A 227 -10.10 -9.09 3.86
CA PRO A 227 -9.05 -8.47 3.05
C PRO A 227 -9.51 -8.07 1.63
N GLU A 228 -10.44 -8.86 1.06
CA GLU A 228 -11.07 -8.63 -0.24
C GLU A 228 -11.80 -7.27 -0.35
N GLU A 229 -12.42 -6.79 0.74
CA GLU A 229 -13.12 -5.50 0.72
C GLU A 229 -12.14 -4.32 0.65
N LEU A 230 -11.05 -4.38 1.40
CA LEU A 230 -9.99 -3.38 1.35
C LEU A 230 -9.37 -3.33 -0.06
N GLU A 231 -9.02 -4.49 -0.63
CA GLU A 231 -8.47 -4.58 -1.98
C GLU A 231 -9.43 -4.01 -3.03
N ARG A 232 -10.71 -4.35 -2.92
CA ARG A 232 -11.74 -3.81 -3.81
C ARG A 232 -11.81 -2.28 -3.75
N ARG A 233 -11.72 -1.69 -2.55
CA ARG A 233 -11.76 -0.23 -2.37
C ARG A 233 -10.50 0.46 -2.87
N LEU A 234 -9.33 -0.13 -2.61
CA LEU A 234 -8.06 0.35 -3.14
C LEU A 234 -8.09 0.38 -4.67
N LYS A 235 -8.53 -0.71 -5.30
CA LYS A 235 -8.65 -0.79 -6.76
C LYS A 235 -9.64 0.24 -7.32
N GLN A 236 -10.82 0.39 -6.71
CA GLN A 236 -11.81 1.39 -7.16
C GLN A 236 -11.27 2.82 -7.11
N ALA A 237 -10.50 3.16 -6.07
CA ALA A 237 -9.90 4.48 -5.95
C ALA A 237 -8.71 4.66 -6.90
N ALA A 238 -7.88 3.64 -7.08
CA ALA A 238 -6.78 3.65 -8.04
C ALA A 238 -7.28 3.83 -9.48
N ASP A 239 -8.30 3.06 -9.88
CA ASP A 239 -8.95 3.18 -11.20
C ASP A 239 -9.52 4.59 -11.44
N MET A 240 -10.12 5.22 -10.41
CA MET A 240 -10.63 6.59 -10.51
C MET A 240 -9.51 7.59 -10.78
N LEU A 241 -8.34 7.40 -10.17
CA LEU A 241 -7.18 8.26 -10.29
C LEU A 241 -6.26 7.89 -11.47
N GLN A 242 -6.60 6.85 -12.22
CA GLN A 242 -5.77 6.28 -13.30
C GLN A 242 -4.35 5.89 -12.81
N LEU A 243 -4.27 5.35 -11.60
CA LEU A 243 -3.05 4.88 -10.97
C LEU A 243 -3.01 3.36 -10.89
N ASP A 244 -1.81 2.82 -10.79
CA ASP A 244 -1.64 1.43 -10.38
C ASP A 244 -2.09 1.23 -8.92
N THR A 245 -2.64 0.05 -8.61
CA THR A 245 -3.20 -0.22 -7.26
C THR A 245 -2.11 -0.20 -6.18
N ASP A 246 -0.91 -0.67 -6.49
CA ASP A 246 0.20 -0.69 -5.52
C ASP A 246 0.80 0.71 -5.34
N GLU A 247 0.87 1.51 -6.40
CA GLU A 247 1.21 2.93 -6.29
C GLU A 247 0.21 3.68 -5.41
N PHE A 248 -1.09 3.46 -5.63
CA PHE A 248 -2.14 4.08 -4.83
C PHE A 248 -2.08 3.61 -3.37
N ARG A 249 -1.84 2.32 -3.12
CA ARG A 249 -1.62 1.76 -1.78
C ARG A 249 -0.47 2.46 -1.05
N GLY A 250 0.65 2.70 -1.74
CA GLY A 250 1.76 3.47 -1.21
C GLY A 250 1.39 4.93 -0.87
N ARG A 251 0.52 5.58 -1.66
CA ARG A 251 -0.03 6.91 -1.35
C ARG A 251 -0.91 6.88 -0.10
N VAL A 252 -1.78 5.89 0.03
CA VAL A 252 -2.65 5.70 1.21
C VAL A 252 -1.80 5.48 2.47
N LEU A 253 -0.75 4.66 2.41
CA LEU A 253 0.17 4.44 3.52
C LEU A 253 0.85 5.75 3.97
N ARG A 254 1.37 6.54 3.02
CA ARG A 254 1.97 7.85 3.34
C ARG A 254 0.94 8.81 3.93
N CYS A 255 -0.28 8.81 3.40
CA CYS A 255 -1.39 9.62 3.90
C CYS A 255 -1.76 9.22 5.34
N SER A 256 -1.86 7.93 5.65
CA SER A 256 -2.16 7.43 7.00
C SER A 256 -1.08 7.85 7.99
N ASN A 257 0.19 7.73 7.63
CA ASN A 257 1.31 8.21 8.47
C ASN A 257 1.28 9.73 8.67
N ALA A 258 0.88 10.50 7.65
CA ALA A 258 0.69 11.94 7.77
C ALA A 258 -0.50 12.27 8.67
N THR A 259 -1.58 11.48 8.63
CA THR A 259 -2.76 11.62 9.48
C THR A 259 -2.41 11.50 10.96
N VAL A 260 -1.59 10.53 11.35
CA VAL A 260 -1.11 10.38 12.74
C VAL A 260 -0.38 11.64 13.20
N LYS A 261 0.59 12.13 12.41
CA LYS A 261 1.34 13.36 12.73
C LYS A 261 0.45 14.58 12.83
N LEU A 262 -0.55 14.66 11.96
CA LEU A 262 -1.48 15.77 11.96
C LEU A 262 -2.44 15.70 13.17
N ALA A 263 -2.92 14.50 13.54
CA ALA A 263 -3.72 14.31 14.74
C ALA A 263 -2.97 14.75 16.02
N GLU A 264 -1.67 14.46 16.10
CA GLU A 264 -0.81 14.97 17.19
C GLU A 264 -0.74 16.50 17.20
N ALA A 265 -0.52 17.11 16.03
CA ALA A 265 -0.44 18.56 15.87
C ALA A 265 -1.76 19.25 16.25
N TYR A 266 -2.90 18.66 15.90
CA TYR A 266 -4.23 19.13 16.32
C TYR A 266 -4.52 18.91 17.82
N GLY A 267 -3.64 18.20 18.55
CA GLY A 267 -3.85 17.87 19.95
C GLY A 267 -4.91 16.78 20.17
N ALA A 268 -5.24 16.04 19.13
CA ALA A 268 -6.21 14.95 19.14
C ALA A 268 -5.55 13.59 19.39
N LYS A 269 -4.58 13.52 20.29
CA LYS A 269 -3.81 12.31 20.60
C LYS A 269 -4.68 11.10 20.94
N VAL A 270 -5.82 11.33 21.56
CA VAL A 270 -6.80 10.27 21.90
C VAL A 270 -7.32 9.53 20.66
N LEU A 271 -7.31 10.15 19.48
CA LEU A 271 -7.74 9.50 18.25
C LEU A 271 -6.67 8.57 17.64
N ILE A 272 -5.41 8.73 18.03
CA ILE A 272 -4.30 7.97 17.40
C ILE A 272 -4.47 6.47 17.64
N GLU A 273 -4.94 6.07 18.81
CA GLU A 273 -5.20 4.66 19.16
C GLU A 273 -6.32 4.03 18.31
N TYR A 274 -7.16 4.86 17.69
CA TYR A 274 -8.29 4.44 16.87
C TYR A 274 -8.07 4.69 15.37
N LEU A 275 -6.94 5.29 14.99
CA LEU A 275 -6.56 5.38 13.58
C LEU A 275 -6.23 3.99 13.03
N PRO A 276 -6.49 3.77 11.73
CA PRO A 276 -6.23 2.47 11.12
C PRO A 276 -4.79 2.02 11.27
N ASP A 277 -4.62 0.73 11.53
CA ASP A 277 -3.31 0.10 11.47
C ASP A 277 -2.81 0.08 10.02
N THR A 278 -1.63 0.64 9.81
CA THR A 278 -1.02 0.71 8.49
C THR A 278 -0.33 -0.59 8.07
N GLU A 279 -0.20 -1.58 8.95
CA GLU A 279 0.35 -2.89 8.60
C GLU A 279 -0.46 -3.57 7.48
N GLN A 280 -1.77 -3.34 7.43
CA GLN A 280 -2.65 -3.84 6.37
C GLN A 280 -2.36 -3.21 4.98
N LEU A 281 -1.69 -2.05 4.97
CA LEU A 281 -1.30 -1.34 3.75
C LEU A 281 0.14 -1.64 3.33
N LEU A 282 0.93 -2.23 4.20
CA LEU A 282 2.23 -2.74 3.77
C LEU A 282 1.95 -3.72 2.63
N PRO A 283 2.77 -3.71 1.58
CA PRO A 283 2.70 -4.78 0.62
C PRO A 283 2.71 -6.05 1.46
N GLN A 284 1.58 -6.73 1.56
CA GLN A 284 1.66 -8.11 1.91
C GLN A 284 2.62 -8.62 0.85
N GLU A 285 3.84 -8.99 1.25
CA GLU A 285 4.53 -9.96 0.43
C GLU A 285 3.41 -10.91 0.07
N ARG A 286 2.99 -10.87 -1.20
CA ARG A 286 2.13 -11.91 -1.70
C ARG A 286 2.93 -13.13 -1.30
N VAL A 287 2.47 -13.81 -0.27
CA VAL A 287 2.66 -15.24 -0.21
C VAL A 287 1.86 -15.67 -1.45
N ALA A 288 2.49 -15.49 -2.62
CA ALA A 288 2.07 -16.13 -3.83
C ALA A 288 1.86 -17.54 -3.33
N GLU A 289 0.67 -18.11 -3.52
CA GLU A 289 0.49 -19.55 -3.27
C GLU A 289 1.74 -20.16 -3.85
N VAL A 290 2.66 -20.57 -2.96
CA VAL A 290 3.94 -21.09 -3.39
C VAL A 290 3.56 -22.31 -4.18
N VAL A 291 3.53 -22.19 -5.50
CA VAL A 291 3.24 -23.29 -6.40
C VAL A 291 4.41 -24.24 -6.22
N VAL A 292 4.29 -25.10 -5.22
CA VAL A 292 5.28 -26.13 -4.96
C VAL A 292 5.30 -27.05 -6.17
N ARG A 293 6.26 -26.83 -7.06
CA ARG A 293 6.48 -27.70 -8.22
C ARG A 293 7.11 -28.98 -7.75
N GLU A 294 6.37 -30.07 -7.91
CA GLU A 294 6.93 -31.41 -7.66
C GLU A 294 7.71 -31.92 -8.89
N ALA A 295 8.72 -32.72 -8.64
CA ALA A 295 9.50 -33.34 -9.72
C ALA A 295 8.61 -34.21 -10.62
N ASN A 296 8.63 -33.94 -11.92
CA ASN A 296 7.86 -34.69 -12.93
C ASN A 296 8.79 -35.46 -13.87
N LEU A 297 9.04 -36.72 -13.55
CA LEU A 297 9.97 -37.57 -14.28
C LEU A 297 9.56 -37.79 -15.74
N ALA A 298 8.25 -37.88 -16.02
CA ALA A 298 7.74 -38.04 -17.36
C ALA A 298 8.03 -36.78 -18.22
N PHE A 299 7.84 -35.59 -17.62
CA PHE A 299 8.16 -34.34 -18.28
C PHE A 299 9.68 -34.17 -18.47
N GLN A 300 10.48 -34.53 -17.48
CA GLN A 300 11.94 -34.58 -17.56
C GLN A 300 12.42 -35.41 -18.78
N LEU A 301 11.92 -36.65 -18.87
CA LEU A 301 12.25 -37.54 -20.00
C LEU A 301 11.80 -36.96 -21.35
N LYS A 302 10.64 -36.36 -21.41
CA LYS A 302 10.13 -35.68 -22.61
C LYS A 302 11.09 -34.57 -23.05
N LYS A 303 11.49 -33.69 -22.13
CA LYS A 303 12.38 -32.56 -22.46
C LYS A 303 13.79 -32.98 -22.79
N LEU A 304 14.34 -34.02 -22.17
CA LEU A 304 15.61 -34.61 -22.52
C LEU A 304 15.59 -35.23 -23.93
N ARG A 305 14.48 -35.87 -24.34
CA ARG A 305 14.31 -36.37 -25.72
C ARG A 305 14.21 -35.24 -26.73
N GLU A 306 13.49 -34.16 -26.43
CA GLU A 306 13.44 -32.98 -27.29
C GLU A 306 14.84 -32.40 -27.51
N LEU A 307 15.62 -32.20 -26.43
CA LEU A 307 17.01 -31.75 -26.52
C LEU A 307 17.88 -32.70 -27.32
N THR A 308 17.73 -34.02 -27.16
CA THR A 308 18.45 -34.99 -27.95
C THR A 308 18.13 -34.86 -29.44
N GLY A 309 16.87 -34.59 -29.79
CA GLY A 309 16.48 -34.28 -31.19
C GLY A 309 17.17 -33.02 -31.71
N PHE A 310 17.30 -31.98 -30.91
CA PHE A 310 17.98 -30.74 -31.29
C PHE A 310 19.50 -30.92 -31.51
N ALA A 311 20.12 -31.91 -30.88
CA ALA A 311 21.49 -32.25 -31.13
C ALA A 311 21.73 -32.81 -32.56
N VAL A 312 20.68 -33.33 -33.20
CA VAL A 312 20.73 -33.84 -34.57
C VAL A 312 20.33 -32.77 -35.60
N GLU A 313 19.35 -31.93 -35.22
CA GLU A 313 18.87 -30.84 -36.05
C GLU A 313 19.54 -29.53 -35.60
N LYS A 314 20.09 -28.73 -36.54
CA LYS A 314 20.65 -27.41 -36.22
C LYS A 314 19.53 -26.50 -35.69
N THR A 315 19.37 -26.48 -34.38
CA THR A 315 18.26 -25.78 -33.73
C THR A 315 18.71 -24.43 -33.19
N ASP A 316 17.80 -23.44 -33.17
CA ASP A 316 18.03 -22.09 -32.66
C ASP A 316 18.40 -22.10 -31.17
N PHE A 317 19.35 -21.21 -30.82
CA PHE A 317 19.84 -21.03 -29.44
C PHE A 317 18.73 -20.87 -28.42
N ASN A 318 17.78 -19.94 -28.66
CA ASN A 318 16.72 -19.66 -27.73
C ASN A 318 15.83 -20.88 -27.48
N LYS A 319 15.57 -21.68 -28.53
CA LYS A 319 14.73 -22.87 -28.40
C LYS A 319 15.41 -23.95 -27.55
N VAL A 320 16.72 -24.15 -27.71
CA VAL A 320 17.49 -25.09 -26.88
C VAL A 320 17.52 -24.64 -25.44
N VAL A 321 17.80 -23.35 -25.19
CA VAL A 321 17.81 -22.77 -23.81
C VAL A 321 16.43 -22.90 -23.15
N THR A 322 15.37 -22.47 -23.83
CA THR A 322 14.02 -22.53 -23.29
C THR A 322 13.62 -23.96 -22.95
N THR A 323 13.86 -24.91 -23.84
CA THR A 323 13.55 -26.34 -23.60
C THR A 323 14.34 -26.91 -22.41
N ALA A 324 15.61 -26.53 -22.25
CA ALA A 324 16.40 -26.92 -21.09
C ALA A 324 15.88 -26.31 -19.79
N LEU A 325 15.55 -25.01 -19.79
CA LEU A 325 14.99 -24.33 -18.63
C LEU A 325 13.59 -24.84 -18.25
N GLU A 326 12.73 -25.16 -19.23
CA GLU A 326 11.43 -25.80 -18.94
C GLU A 326 11.63 -27.20 -18.30
N GLY A 327 12.60 -27.98 -18.78
CA GLY A 327 12.93 -29.27 -18.17
C GLY A 327 13.48 -29.12 -16.75
N ILE A 328 14.29 -28.10 -16.51
CA ILE A 328 14.84 -27.77 -15.19
C ILE A 328 13.71 -27.30 -14.25
N LEU A 329 12.84 -26.40 -14.70
CA LEU A 329 11.77 -25.85 -13.89
C LEU A 329 10.71 -26.91 -13.55
N GLU A 330 10.04 -27.43 -14.56
CA GLU A 330 8.86 -28.32 -14.40
C GLU A 330 9.26 -29.79 -14.22
N GLY A 331 10.39 -30.19 -14.81
CA GLY A 331 10.85 -31.57 -14.72
C GLY A 331 11.49 -31.90 -13.37
N ILE A 332 12.40 -31.05 -12.91
CA ILE A 332 13.07 -31.23 -11.60
C ILE A 332 12.20 -30.69 -10.46
N GLY A 333 11.31 -29.73 -10.74
CA GLY A 333 10.46 -29.11 -9.73
C GLY A 333 11.19 -27.99 -8.98
N LEU A 334 11.92 -27.15 -9.70
CA LEU A 334 12.55 -25.95 -9.16
C LEU A 334 11.59 -24.75 -9.24
N ASP A 335 11.85 -23.73 -8.46
CA ASP A 335 10.97 -22.57 -8.39
C ASP A 335 11.37 -21.53 -9.43
N ARG A 336 12.67 -21.33 -9.64
CA ARG A 336 13.22 -20.35 -10.60
C ARG A 336 14.41 -20.91 -11.33
N CYS A 337 14.53 -20.55 -12.59
CA CYS A 337 15.74 -20.83 -13.36
C CYS A 337 16.02 -19.75 -14.40
N ALA A 338 17.29 -19.55 -14.73
CA ALA A 338 17.70 -18.55 -15.71
C ALA A 338 18.98 -18.96 -16.45
N VAL A 339 19.13 -18.39 -17.65
CA VAL A 339 20.39 -18.32 -18.35
C VAL A 339 20.90 -16.88 -18.33
N LEU A 340 22.12 -16.70 -17.81
CA LEU A 340 22.81 -15.43 -17.79
C LEU A 340 23.98 -15.48 -18.80
N LEU A 341 24.09 -14.47 -19.64
CA LEU A 341 25.16 -14.36 -20.62
C LEU A 341 26.27 -13.42 -20.15
N LEU A 342 27.50 -13.75 -20.45
CA LEU A 342 28.64 -12.87 -20.20
C LEU A 342 28.56 -11.63 -21.07
N SER A 343 28.77 -10.47 -20.47
CA SER A 343 28.94 -9.21 -21.20
C SER A 343 30.18 -9.29 -22.12
N PRO A 344 30.26 -8.46 -23.18
CA PRO A 344 31.42 -8.41 -24.05
C PRO A 344 32.74 -8.16 -23.32
N SER A 345 32.69 -7.39 -22.23
CA SER A 345 33.83 -7.11 -21.34
C SER A 345 34.20 -8.31 -20.45
N ARG A 346 33.39 -9.34 -20.39
CA ARG A 346 33.49 -10.51 -19.49
C ARG A 346 33.57 -10.16 -18.02
N ARG A 347 33.01 -9.00 -17.62
CA ARG A 347 32.98 -8.52 -16.21
C ARG A 347 31.65 -8.72 -15.55
N MET A 348 30.58 -8.93 -16.30
CA MET A 348 29.21 -9.04 -15.80
C MET A 348 28.48 -10.19 -16.48
N LEU A 349 27.57 -10.80 -15.77
CA LEU A 349 26.56 -11.72 -16.26
C LEU A 349 25.21 -11.01 -16.27
N GLN A 350 24.49 -11.11 -17.38
CA GLN A 350 23.18 -10.48 -17.56
C GLN A 350 22.14 -11.55 -17.91
N PRO A 351 20.96 -11.53 -17.31
CA PRO A 351 19.90 -12.47 -17.64
C PRO A 351 19.48 -12.34 -19.09
N ARG A 352 19.38 -13.47 -19.78
CA ARG A 352 18.88 -13.55 -21.15
C ARG A 352 17.47 -14.14 -21.20
N ILE A 353 17.27 -15.24 -20.48
CA ILE A 353 16.00 -15.94 -20.35
C ILE A 353 15.88 -16.33 -18.88
N ALA A 354 14.72 -16.09 -18.29
CA ALA A 354 14.37 -16.55 -16.96
C ALA A 354 12.96 -17.16 -17.00
N LEU A 355 12.75 -18.23 -16.26
CA LEU A 355 11.48 -18.94 -16.11
C LEU A 355 11.20 -19.22 -14.63
N GLY A 356 9.94 -19.37 -14.31
CA GLY A 356 9.46 -19.66 -12.93
C GLY A 356 8.96 -18.43 -12.22
N ASP A 357 8.98 -18.50 -10.91
CA ASP A 357 8.51 -17.43 -10.04
C ASP A 357 9.42 -16.21 -10.18
N ASP A 358 8.85 -15.00 -10.14
CA ASP A 358 9.57 -13.73 -10.27
C ASP A 358 10.46 -13.61 -11.53
N ALA A 359 10.13 -14.34 -12.62
CA ALA A 359 10.95 -14.40 -13.84
C ALA A 359 11.19 -13.01 -14.46
N GLU A 360 10.21 -12.09 -14.42
CA GLU A 360 10.38 -10.72 -14.95
C GLU A 360 11.28 -9.88 -14.07
N GLU A 361 11.19 -10.00 -12.74
CA GLU A 361 12.10 -9.33 -11.80
C GLU A 361 13.52 -9.87 -11.97
N MET A 362 13.65 -11.19 -12.11
CA MET A 362 14.92 -11.85 -12.37
C MET A 362 15.58 -11.37 -13.67
N LYS A 363 14.80 -11.13 -14.74
CA LYS A 363 15.32 -10.57 -16.00
C LYS A 363 15.87 -9.15 -15.84
N ASN A 364 15.26 -8.35 -14.97
CA ASN A 364 15.63 -6.95 -14.81
C ASN A 364 16.78 -6.77 -13.82
N ASP A 365 16.76 -7.50 -12.70
CA ASP A 365 17.59 -7.20 -11.54
C ASP A 365 18.68 -8.24 -11.24
N PHE A 366 18.63 -9.44 -11.86
CA PHE A 366 19.59 -10.50 -11.55
C PHE A 366 20.92 -10.34 -12.33
N ILE A 367 21.46 -9.12 -12.34
CA ILE A 367 22.77 -8.82 -12.94
C ILE A 367 23.84 -9.11 -11.90
N LEU A 368 24.89 -9.88 -12.28
CA LEU A 368 25.97 -10.31 -11.41
C LEU A 368 27.32 -9.81 -11.95
N GLU A 369 28.08 -9.11 -11.15
CA GLU A 369 29.47 -8.77 -11.47
C GLU A 369 30.38 -9.93 -11.10
N LEU A 370 31.41 -10.18 -11.93
CA LEU A 370 32.45 -11.16 -11.64
C LEU A 370 33.45 -10.55 -10.66
N GLU A 371 33.10 -10.66 -9.37
CA GLU A 371 33.98 -10.23 -8.28
C GLU A 371 35.29 -11.05 -8.20
N GLY A 372 36.11 -10.72 -7.23
CA GLY A 372 37.47 -11.20 -7.01
C GLY A 372 37.79 -12.67 -7.36
N ARG A 373 39.04 -13.07 -7.27
CA ARG A 373 39.46 -14.44 -7.54
C ARG A 373 38.99 -15.40 -6.45
N GLY A 374 38.55 -16.60 -6.82
CA GLY A 374 38.17 -17.66 -5.87
C GLY A 374 36.71 -17.69 -5.48
N THR A 375 35.84 -16.87 -6.11
CA THR A 375 34.39 -16.97 -5.91
C THR A 375 33.79 -18.14 -6.70
N LEU A 376 32.71 -18.74 -6.22
CA LEU A 376 32.00 -19.86 -6.81
C LEU A 376 31.60 -19.59 -8.28
N LEU A 377 31.12 -18.37 -8.52
CA LEU A 377 30.72 -17.94 -9.86
C LEU A 377 31.89 -17.90 -10.83
N ARG A 378 33.03 -17.40 -10.38
CA ARG A 378 34.24 -17.36 -11.21
C ARG A 378 34.83 -18.76 -11.44
N ASP A 379 34.79 -19.64 -10.41
CA ASP A 379 35.19 -21.03 -10.54
C ASP A 379 34.33 -21.81 -11.56
N CYS A 380 33.01 -21.57 -11.54
CA CYS A 380 32.08 -22.10 -12.52
C CYS A 380 32.46 -21.69 -13.96
N ILE A 381 32.87 -20.42 -14.17
CA ILE A 381 33.23 -19.91 -15.50
C ILE A 381 34.65 -20.33 -15.94
N GLU A 382 35.65 -20.17 -15.07
CA GLU A 382 37.07 -20.40 -15.41
C GLU A 382 37.43 -21.90 -15.43
N ASN A 383 36.93 -22.65 -14.42
CA ASN A 383 37.19 -24.08 -14.28
C ASN A 383 36.09 -24.97 -14.90
N GLN A 384 35.06 -24.34 -15.46
CA GLN A 384 33.95 -25.02 -16.15
C GLN A 384 33.24 -26.08 -15.31
N LYS A 385 33.18 -25.87 -14.00
CA LYS A 385 32.57 -26.79 -13.03
C LYS A 385 31.12 -26.46 -12.75
N LEU A 386 30.30 -27.48 -12.59
CA LEU A 386 29.01 -27.36 -11.97
C LEU A 386 29.22 -27.04 -10.49
N ALA A 387 28.37 -26.18 -9.95
CA ALA A 387 28.40 -25.81 -8.55
C ALA A 387 27.00 -25.90 -7.94
N TRP A 388 26.95 -26.46 -6.78
CA TRP A 388 25.75 -26.50 -5.94
C TRP A 388 26.13 -26.02 -4.55
N GLN A 389 25.31 -25.12 -4.02
CA GLN A 389 25.46 -24.61 -2.68
C GLN A 389 24.16 -24.81 -1.92
N GLY A 390 24.19 -25.54 -0.82
CA GLY A 390 23.09 -25.70 0.12
C GLY A 390 23.10 -24.65 1.22
N GLU A 391 22.30 -24.86 2.26
CA GLU A 391 22.18 -23.97 3.41
C GLU A 391 23.52 -23.73 4.13
N GLY A 392 23.76 -22.50 4.56
CA GLY A 392 24.96 -22.15 5.36
C GLY A 392 26.22 -21.80 4.57
N ALA A 393 26.09 -21.42 3.29
CA ALA A 393 27.21 -21.01 2.45
C ALA A 393 28.02 -19.84 3.02
N ASP A 394 29.36 -19.97 3.02
CA ASP A 394 30.25 -18.87 3.40
C ASP A 394 30.19 -17.75 2.35
N LYS A 395 29.84 -16.53 2.80
CA LYS A 395 29.75 -15.33 1.95
C LYS A 395 31.05 -15.03 1.20
N ALA A 396 32.19 -15.40 1.79
CA ALA A 396 33.50 -15.21 1.16
C ALA A 396 33.67 -16.06 -0.11
N VAL A 397 33.03 -17.23 -0.19
CA VAL A 397 33.05 -18.13 -1.35
C VAL A 397 32.03 -17.70 -2.40
N LEU A 398 30.91 -17.13 -1.96
CA LEU A 398 29.85 -16.66 -2.88
C LEU A 398 30.20 -15.35 -3.56
N GLY A 399 30.87 -14.43 -2.89
CA GLY A 399 30.96 -13.01 -3.25
C GLY A 399 29.74 -12.22 -2.77
N GLU A 400 29.94 -10.93 -2.51
CA GLU A 400 28.86 -10.11 -1.88
C GLU A 400 27.61 -9.98 -2.74
N GLN A 401 27.77 -9.86 -4.05
CA GLN A 401 26.63 -9.64 -4.95
C GLN A 401 25.79 -10.90 -5.14
N LEU A 402 26.43 -12.05 -5.35
CA LEU A 402 25.71 -13.31 -5.47
C LEU A 402 25.00 -13.64 -4.15
N ALA A 403 25.69 -13.47 -3.01
CA ALA A 403 25.13 -13.74 -1.69
C ALA A 403 23.88 -12.93 -1.33
N ARG A 404 23.68 -11.75 -1.95
CA ARG A 404 22.47 -10.92 -1.76
C ARG A 404 21.28 -11.36 -2.62
N LYS A 405 21.52 -12.11 -3.68
CA LYS A 405 20.52 -12.44 -4.71
C LYS A 405 20.08 -13.90 -4.69
N VAL A 406 20.85 -14.75 -4.02
CA VAL A 406 20.55 -16.17 -3.90
C VAL A 406 19.81 -16.49 -2.61
N PRO A 407 18.90 -17.48 -2.61
CA PRO A 407 18.18 -17.88 -1.40
C PRO A 407 19.10 -18.58 -0.40
N ALA A 408 18.72 -18.52 0.89
CA ALA A 408 19.42 -19.20 1.97
C ALA A 408 19.35 -20.74 1.84
N SER A 409 18.27 -21.27 1.25
CA SER A 409 18.04 -22.69 0.98
C SER A 409 19.00 -23.28 -0.07
N GLY A 410 19.72 -22.42 -0.81
CA GLY A 410 20.72 -22.85 -1.77
C GLY A 410 20.34 -22.62 -3.24
N PHE A 411 21.31 -22.88 -4.11
CA PHE A 411 21.18 -22.70 -5.57
C PHE A 411 22.13 -23.59 -6.34
N MET A 412 21.91 -23.71 -7.64
CA MET A 412 22.75 -24.44 -8.58
C MET A 412 23.28 -23.53 -9.70
N LEU A 413 24.53 -23.72 -10.08
CA LEU A 413 25.17 -23.04 -11.19
C LEU A 413 25.83 -24.05 -12.13
N ALA A 414 25.77 -23.79 -13.44
CA ALA A 414 26.47 -24.58 -14.41
C ALA A 414 26.95 -23.71 -15.58
N PRO A 415 28.12 -23.99 -16.20
CA PRO A 415 28.61 -23.20 -17.30
C PRO A 415 27.79 -23.46 -18.58
N LEU A 416 27.39 -22.38 -19.25
CA LEU A 416 26.83 -22.42 -20.60
C LEU A 416 27.99 -22.36 -21.60
N LYS A 417 28.16 -23.42 -22.39
CA LYS A 417 29.30 -23.58 -23.29
C LYS A 417 28.91 -23.70 -24.77
N VAL A 418 29.69 -23.02 -25.61
CA VAL A 418 29.67 -23.19 -27.06
C VAL A 418 31.11 -23.42 -27.52
N ASP A 419 31.38 -24.51 -28.24
CA ASP A 419 32.73 -24.90 -28.68
C ASP A 419 33.78 -24.83 -27.57
N ASN A 420 33.45 -25.38 -26.42
CA ASN A 420 34.30 -25.42 -25.24
C ASN A 420 34.62 -24.03 -24.61
N LYS A 421 34.00 -22.95 -25.10
CA LYS A 421 34.10 -21.60 -24.52
C LYS A 421 32.88 -21.32 -23.68
N VAL A 422 33.08 -20.87 -22.44
CA VAL A 422 31.98 -20.41 -21.57
C VAL A 422 31.53 -19.06 -22.05
N ILE A 423 30.24 -18.97 -22.40
CA ILE A 423 29.55 -17.73 -22.82
C ILE A 423 28.55 -17.22 -21.80
N GLY A 424 28.28 -17.99 -20.73
CA GLY A 424 27.34 -17.67 -19.71
C GLY A 424 27.22 -18.75 -18.65
N VAL A 425 26.19 -18.66 -17.84
CA VAL A 425 25.86 -19.67 -16.82
C VAL A 425 24.37 -19.98 -16.80
N TYR A 426 24.04 -21.21 -16.46
CA TYR A 426 22.72 -21.61 -15.99
C TYR A 426 22.64 -21.39 -14.48
N TYR A 427 21.53 -20.90 -14.04
CA TYR A 427 21.17 -20.68 -12.62
C TYR A 427 19.83 -21.34 -12.32
N ALA A 428 19.68 -21.95 -11.16
CA ALA A 428 18.39 -22.46 -10.69
C ALA A 428 18.35 -22.57 -9.16
N ASP A 429 17.18 -22.35 -8.58
CA ASP A 429 16.94 -22.43 -7.14
C ASP A 429 15.50 -22.84 -6.77
N LYS A 430 15.26 -22.98 -5.45
CA LYS A 430 13.96 -23.20 -4.80
C LYS A 430 13.61 -22.04 -3.86
N ALA A 431 13.79 -20.80 -4.30
CA ALA A 431 13.66 -19.61 -3.47
C ALA A 431 12.24 -19.40 -2.93
N SER A 432 11.23 -19.59 -3.78
CA SER A 432 9.83 -19.31 -3.41
C SER A 432 9.27 -20.34 -2.44
N SER A 433 9.64 -21.62 -2.59
CA SER A 433 9.20 -22.68 -1.71
C SER A 433 10.08 -22.88 -0.46
N GLY A 434 11.29 -22.30 -0.47
CA GLY A 434 12.27 -22.48 0.61
C GLY A 434 12.74 -23.92 0.83
N ARG A 435 12.43 -24.83 -0.11
CA ARG A 435 12.81 -26.24 0.00
C ARG A 435 14.31 -26.45 -0.25
N ASP A 436 14.86 -27.48 0.35
CA ASP A 436 16.25 -27.89 0.10
C ASP A 436 16.42 -28.43 -1.31
N ILE A 437 17.60 -28.20 -1.87
CA ILE A 437 18.05 -28.82 -3.11
C ILE A 437 18.70 -30.17 -2.76
N HIS A 438 18.21 -31.25 -3.33
CA HIS A 438 18.75 -32.59 -3.13
C HIS A 438 19.81 -32.96 -4.17
N PRO A 439 20.71 -33.91 -3.87
CA PRO A 439 21.71 -34.38 -4.83
C PRO A 439 21.09 -34.83 -6.16
N GLU A 440 19.91 -35.45 -6.14
CA GLU A 440 19.18 -35.88 -7.35
C GLU A 440 18.74 -34.72 -8.23
N ASP A 441 18.37 -33.57 -7.62
CA ASP A 441 18.04 -32.33 -8.34
C ASP A 441 19.26 -31.81 -9.08
N PHE A 442 20.43 -31.82 -8.41
CA PHE A 442 21.68 -31.36 -8.96
C PHE A 442 22.19 -32.24 -10.11
N ASP A 443 22.06 -33.56 -9.96
CA ASP A 443 22.43 -34.52 -11.04
C ASP A 443 21.52 -34.32 -12.26
N SER A 444 20.22 -34.17 -12.05
CA SER A 444 19.23 -33.90 -13.10
C SER A 444 19.49 -32.56 -13.79
N PHE A 445 19.80 -31.50 -13.03
CA PHE A 445 20.20 -30.20 -13.54
C PHE A 445 21.45 -30.31 -14.41
N GLY A 446 22.46 -31.04 -13.94
CA GLY A 446 23.69 -31.33 -14.71
C GLY A 446 23.43 -32.01 -16.06
N HIS A 447 22.49 -32.97 -16.11
CA HIS A 447 22.11 -33.66 -17.34
C HIS A 447 21.49 -32.72 -18.38
N PHE A 448 20.54 -31.83 -17.96
CA PHE A 448 19.95 -30.84 -18.86
C PHE A 448 20.98 -29.87 -19.42
N VAL A 449 21.88 -29.36 -18.58
CA VAL A 449 22.94 -28.43 -18.97
C VAL A 449 23.91 -29.13 -19.94
N GLN A 450 24.34 -30.35 -19.64
CA GLN A 450 25.25 -31.09 -20.47
C GLN A 450 24.67 -31.32 -21.88
N LEU A 451 23.41 -31.73 -21.96
CA LEU A 451 22.75 -31.99 -23.24
C LEU A 451 22.53 -30.71 -24.04
N ALA A 452 22.13 -29.62 -23.40
CA ALA A 452 22.02 -28.31 -24.05
C ALA A 452 23.37 -27.82 -24.58
N ASN A 453 24.45 -27.97 -23.82
CA ASN A 453 25.81 -27.62 -24.28
C ASN A 453 26.28 -28.48 -25.49
N ILE A 454 25.85 -29.75 -25.53
CA ILE A 454 26.11 -30.61 -26.71
C ILE A 454 25.36 -30.07 -27.93
N CYS A 455 24.08 -29.68 -27.80
CA CYS A 455 23.30 -29.10 -28.88
C CYS A 455 23.99 -27.84 -29.46
N PHE A 456 24.52 -26.97 -28.62
CA PHE A 456 25.26 -25.80 -29.09
C PHE A 456 26.56 -26.15 -29.80
N SER A 457 27.30 -27.11 -29.29
CA SER A 457 28.57 -27.55 -29.93
C SER A 457 28.32 -28.17 -31.31
N VAL A 458 27.17 -28.80 -31.51
CA VAL A 458 26.80 -29.36 -32.85
C VAL A 458 26.27 -28.26 -33.78
N ALA A 459 25.42 -27.37 -33.27
CA ALA A 459 24.80 -26.30 -34.06
C ALA A 459 25.82 -25.29 -34.62
N PHE A 460 26.88 -25.01 -33.87
CA PHE A 460 27.90 -24.00 -34.22
C PHE A 460 29.21 -24.57 -34.77
N ARG A 461 29.34 -25.90 -34.96
CA ARG A 461 30.45 -26.45 -35.73
C ARG A 461 30.30 -26.07 -37.20
N HIS A 462 31.16 -25.16 -37.64
CA HIS A 462 31.40 -24.82 -39.05
C HIS A 462 32.47 -25.75 -39.67
#